data_76d46acfdb41e999b22f726917463fbb
#
_entry.id   76d46acfdb41e999b22f726917463fbb
#
_cell.length_a   1.000
_cell.length_b   1.000
_cell.length_c   1.000
_cell.angle_alpha   90.00
_cell.angle_beta   90.00
_cell.angle_gamma   90.00
#
_symmetry.space_group_name_H-M   'P 1'
#
loop_
_entity.id
_entity.type
_entity.pdbx_description
1 polymer ?
#
loop_
_entity_poly.entity_id
_entity_poly.type
_entity_poly.pdbx_seq_one_letter_code
_entity_poly.pdbx_strand_id
1 'polypeptide(L)'
;HRAFKTKKIAKLFVEKTQAIADQLYFKELYDADYVPDWENMRTSEYYIYLDNSTKSYGVDHTIYWALEGTVYFSSKEIAQKCADWLNSKITNK
;
A
#
# COMPACT_ATOMS: atom_id res chain seq x y z
N HIS A 1 -1.79 -10.26 25.15
CA HIS A 1 -1.48 -10.62 23.78
C HIS A 1 -2.37 -11.79 23.32
N ARG A 2 -2.68 -11.80 22.08
CA ARG A 2 -3.56 -12.80 21.50
C ARG A 2 -2.85 -13.66 20.48
N ALA A 3 -3.06 -14.96 20.55
CA ALA A 3 -2.61 -15.87 19.53
C ALA A 3 -3.64 -15.93 18.41
N PHE A 4 -3.17 -16.12 17.19
CA PHE A 4 -4.07 -16.35 16.06
C PHE A 4 -4.65 -17.77 16.16
N LYS A 5 -5.92 -17.90 15.80
CA LYS A 5 -6.62 -19.18 15.91
C LYS A 5 -6.07 -20.25 14.98
N THR A 6 -5.54 -19.85 13.81
CA THR A 6 -4.98 -20.78 12.86
C THR A 6 -3.70 -20.24 12.26
N LYS A 7 -2.87 -21.14 11.75
CA LYS A 7 -1.66 -20.75 11.02
C LYS A 7 -1.97 -19.95 9.78
N LYS A 8 -3.10 -20.22 9.14
CA LYS A 8 -3.54 -19.50 7.94
C LYS A 8 -3.80 -18.02 8.25
N ILE A 9 -4.49 -17.75 9.36
CA ILE A 9 -4.78 -16.36 9.76
C ILE A 9 -3.50 -15.64 10.14
N ALA A 10 -2.61 -16.28 10.88
CA ALA A 10 -1.33 -15.70 11.24
C ALA A 10 -0.50 -15.35 10.01
N LYS A 11 -0.48 -16.23 9.02
CA LYS A 11 0.23 -16.00 7.76
C LYS A 11 -0.32 -14.80 7.01
N LEU A 12 -1.65 -14.68 6.93
CA LEU A 12 -2.28 -13.54 6.27
C LEU A 12 -1.93 -12.23 6.96
N PHE A 13 -1.90 -12.22 8.29
CA PHE A 13 -1.52 -11.04 9.05
C PHE A 13 -0.09 -10.61 8.73
N VAL A 14 0.84 -11.56 8.71
CA VAL A 14 2.25 -11.29 8.41
C VAL A 14 2.40 -10.74 6.99
N GLU A 15 1.73 -11.33 6.02
CA GLU A 15 1.81 -10.89 4.62
C GLU A 15 1.29 -9.46 4.46
N LYS A 16 0.15 -9.13 5.08
CA LYS A 16 -0.40 -7.77 5.01
C LYS A 16 0.48 -6.76 5.72
N THR A 17 1.01 -7.11 6.88
CA THR A 17 1.89 -6.23 7.63
C THR A 17 3.18 -5.96 6.85
N GLN A 18 3.72 -6.97 6.20
CA GLN A 18 4.92 -6.83 5.39
C GLN A 18 4.69 -5.91 4.20
N ALA A 19 3.54 -6.05 3.53
CA ALA A 19 3.21 -5.20 2.39
C ALA A 19 3.13 -3.72 2.80
N ILE A 20 2.54 -3.44 3.95
CA ILE A 20 2.45 -2.06 4.45
C ILE A 20 3.84 -1.55 4.84
N ALA A 21 4.64 -2.37 5.51
CA ALA A 21 6.00 -1.99 5.88
C ALA A 21 6.85 -1.68 4.65
N ASP A 22 6.71 -2.48 3.60
CA ASP A 22 7.41 -2.27 2.34
C ASP A 22 6.99 -0.95 1.68
N GLN A 23 5.69 -0.63 1.71
CA GLN A 23 5.19 0.64 1.17
C GLN A 23 5.72 1.84 1.96
N LEU A 24 5.75 1.75 3.27
CA LEU A 24 6.29 2.82 4.11
C LEU A 24 7.78 3.03 3.86
N TYR A 25 8.53 1.95 3.68
CA TYR A 25 9.94 2.03 3.34
C TYR A 25 10.14 2.72 1.99
N PHE A 26 9.36 2.34 0.99
CA PHE A 26 9.42 2.93 -0.34
C PHE A 26 9.07 4.42 -0.28
N LYS A 27 8.01 4.77 0.46
CA LYS A 27 7.59 6.15 0.63
C LYS A 27 8.69 6.99 1.28
N GLU A 28 9.37 6.45 2.27
CA GLU A 28 10.47 7.17 2.93
C GLU A 28 11.61 7.47 1.96
N LEU A 29 11.89 6.58 1.03
CA LEU A 29 12.95 6.79 0.04
C LEU A 29 12.56 7.79 -1.04
N TYR A 30 11.32 7.80 -1.48
CA TYR A 30 10.93 8.54 -2.70
C TYR A 30 9.85 9.59 -2.51
N ASP A 31 9.19 9.63 -1.37
CA ASP A 31 8.03 10.49 -1.15
C ASP A 31 7.90 10.94 0.30
N ALA A 32 9.02 11.06 1.00
CA ALA A 32 9.08 11.24 2.45
C ALA A 32 8.33 12.47 2.95
N ASP A 33 8.38 13.56 2.20
CA ASP A 33 7.82 14.84 2.63
C ASP A 33 6.34 15.00 2.33
N TYR A 34 5.76 14.03 1.63
CA TYR A 34 4.37 14.13 1.24
C TYR A 34 3.43 13.78 2.39
N VAL A 35 2.52 14.70 2.69
CA VAL A 35 1.43 14.50 3.66
C VAL A 35 0.12 14.79 2.92
N PRO A 36 -0.83 13.83 2.91
CA PRO A 36 -2.10 14.06 2.23
C PRO A 36 -2.85 15.27 2.80
N ASP A 37 -3.44 16.04 1.90
CA ASP A 37 -4.30 17.18 2.27
C ASP A 37 -5.75 16.82 2.01
N TRP A 38 -6.41 16.30 3.04
CA TRP A 38 -7.79 15.84 2.94
C TRP A 38 -8.81 16.98 2.92
N GLU A 39 -8.37 18.21 3.20
CA GLU A 39 -9.24 19.38 3.12
C GLU A 39 -9.35 19.87 1.68
N ASN A 40 -8.39 19.56 0.84
CA ASN A 40 -8.39 19.97 -0.57
C ASN A 40 -8.94 18.82 -1.43
N MET A 41 -10.22 18.84 -1.71
CA MET A 41 -10.87 17.79 -2.50
C MET A 41 -10.53 17.79 -3.97
N ARG A 42 -9.63 18.67 -4.41
CA ARG A 42 -9.16 18.70 -5.81
C ARG A 42 -7.89 17.88 -6.00
N THR A 43 -7.28 17.43 -4.90
CA THR A 43 -6.04 16.69 -4.94
C THR A 43 -6.32 15.21 -4.77
N SER A 44 -5.92 14.40 -5.73
CA SER A 44 -6.04 12.96 -5.63
C SER A 44 -4.94 12.39 -4.74
N GLU A 45 -5.31 11.47 -3.88
CA GLU A 45 -4.39 10.74 -3.04
C GLU A 45 -4.26 9.33 -3.58
N TYR A 46 -3.06 8.92 -3.96
CA TYR A 46 -2.81 7.63 -4.63
C TYR A 46 -2.42 6.57 -3.61
N TYR A 47 -2.97 5.38 -3.78
CA TYR A 47 -2.68 4.26 -2.89
C TYR A 47 -2.59 2.96 -3.69
N ILE A 48 -2.04 1.94 -3.02
CA ILE A 48 -1.81 0.63 -3.63
C ILE A 48 -2.81 -0.36 -3.06
N TYR A 49 -3.43 -1.14 -3.93
CA TYR A 49 -4.35 -2.21 -3.53
C TYR A 49 -3.87 -3.54 -4.07
N LEU A 50 -4.30 -4.63 -3.43
CA LEU A 50 -4.03 -5.98 -3.91
C LEU A 50 -5.27 -6.48 -4.64
N ASP A 51 -5.11 -6.82 -5.92
CA ASP A 51 -6.16 -7.45 -6.70
C ASP A 51 -6.16 -8.94 -6.37
N ASN A 52 -7.22 -9.40 -5.72
CA ASN A 52 -7.31 -10.79 -5.28
C ASN A 52 -7.47 -11.78 -6.43
N SER A 53 -7.98 -11.34 -7.57
CA SER A 53 -8.16 -12.23 -8.73
C SER A 53 -6.83 -12.50 -9.45
N THR A 54 -5.98 -11.49 -9.56
CA THR A 54 -4.68 -11.62 -10.25
C THR A 54 -3.53 -11.83 -9.27
N LYS A 55 -3.75 -11.61 -7.97
CA LYS A 55 -2.72 -11.66 -6.93
C LYS A 55 -1.59 -10.66 -7.19
N SER A 56 -1.93 -9.52 -7.77
CA SER A 56 -0.97 -8.47 -8.06
C SER A 56 -1.42 -7.14 -7.47
N TYR A 57 -0.46 -6.23 -7.30
CA TYR A 57 -0.71 -4.90 -6.77
C TYR A 57 -1.00 -3.93 -7.89
N GLY A 58 -1.98 -3.05 -7.67
CA GLY A 58 -2.33 -1.97 -8.57
C GLY A 58 -2.40 -0.66 -7.82
N VAL A 59 -2.66 0.41 -8.57
CA VAL A 59 -2.76 1.77 -8.03
C VAL A 59 -4.15 2.32 -8.27
N ASP A 60 -4.71 2.95 -7.25
CA ASP A 60 -5.98 3.66 -7.37
C ASP A 60 -5.84 5.00 -6.65
N HIS A 61 -6.88 5.82 -6.68
CA HIS A 61 -6.85 7.14 -6.06
C HIS A 61 -8.18 7.44 -5.39
N THR A 62 -8.13 8.36 -4.44
CA THR A 62 -9.32 8.87 -3.78
C THR A 62 -9.14 10.36 -3.48
N ILE A 63 -10.26 11.10 -3.44
CA ILE A 63 -10.27 12.51 -3.04
C ILE A 63 -11.18 12.76 -1.84
N TYR A 64 -11.87 11.73 -1.35
CA TYR A 64 -12.94 11.91 -0.37
C TYR A 64 -12.57 11.56 1.06
N TRP A 65 -11.79 10.52 1.26
CA TRP A 65 -11.51 10.06 2.63
C TRP A 65 -10.23 9.24 2.70
N ALA A 66 -9.66 9.24 3.91
CA ALA A 66 -8.52 8.40 4.22
C ALA A 66 -9.01 7.06 4.77
N LEU A 67 -8.39 5.97 4.32
CA LEU A 67 -8.59 4.65 4.88
C LEU A 67 -7.48 4.40 5.91
N GLU A 68 -7.86 3.98 7.11
CA GLU A 68 -6.87 3.68 8.15
C GLU A 68 -5.92 2.59 7.68
N GLY A 69 -4.63 2.78 8.00
CA GLY A 69 -3.61 1.81 7.65
C GLY A 69 -3.18 1.83 6.20
N THR A 70 -3.69 2.77 5.42
CA THR A 70 -3.32 2.90 4.00
C THR A 70 -2.21 3.92 3.84
N VAL A 71 -1.20 3.57 3.04
CA VAL A 71 -0.10 4.47 2.70
C VAL A 71 -0.48 5.25 1.44
N TYR A 72 -0.37 6.57 1.50
CA TYR A 72 -0.72 7.44 0.37
C TYR A 72 0.53 8.05 -0.24
N PHE A 73 0.51 8.21 -1.56
CA PHE A 73 1.62 8.74 -2.35
C PHE A 73 1.20 10.03 -3.06
N SER A 74 2.17 10.90 -3.32
CA SER A 74 1.91 12.20 -3.92
C SER A 74 1.56 12.13 -5.40
N SER A 75 1.98 11.09 -6.10
CA SER A 75 1.72 10.95 -7.53
C SER A 75 1.44 9.52 -7.91
N LYS A 76 0.71 9.36 -9.02
CA LYS A 76 0.46 8.05 -9.60
C LYS A 76 1.76 7.35 -10.00
N GLU A 77 2.72 8.12 -10.50
CA GLU A 77 4.01 7.56 -10.95
C GLU A 77 4.79 6.92 -9.81
N ILE A 78 4.86 7.60 -8.67
CA ILE A 78 5.56 7.05 -7.49
C ILE A 78 4.83 5.83 -6.98
N ALA A 79 3.49 5.90 -6.86
CA ALA A 79 2.69 4.77 -6.41
C ALA A 79 2.85 3.58 -7.35
N GLN A 80 2.86 3.82 -8.66
CA GLN A 80 3.02 2.76 -9.65
C GLN A 80 4.40 2.09 -9.55
N LYS A 81 5.44 2.86 -9.34
CA LYS A 81 6.78 2.30 -9.14
C LYS A 81 6.83 1.42 -7.90
N CYS A 82 6.15 1.83 -6.83
CA CYS A 82 6.07 1.02 -5.63
C CYS A 82 5.30 -0.27 -5.88
N ALA A 83 4.17 -0.19 -6.58
CA ALA A 83 3.38 -1.37 -6.93
C ALA A 83 4.19 -2.34 -7.80
N ASP A 84 4.93 -1.83 -8.77
CA ASP A 84 5.79 -2.65 -9.62
C ASP A 84 6.88 -3.35 -8.80
N TRP A 85 7.46 -2.64 -7.85
CA TRP A 85 8.46 -3.23 -6.96
C TRP A 85 7.86 -4.34 -6.11
N LEU A 86 6.68 -4.13 -5.54
CA LEU A 86 5.98 -5.16 -4.77
C LEU A 86 5.66 -6.38 -5.64
N ASN A 87 5.22 -6.15 -6.87
CA ASN A 87 4.92 -7.24 -7.81
C ASN A 87 6.17 -8.03 -8.17
N SER A 88 7.32 -7.37 -8.30
CA SER A 88 8.57 -8.04 -8.60
C SER A 88 8.98 -9.02 -7.50
N LYS A 89 8.65 -8.69 -6.25
CA LYS A 89 8.92 -9.60 -5.13
C LYS A 89 8.08 -10.86 -5.19
N ILE A 90 6.85 -10.75 -5.67
CA ILE A 90 5.96 -11.90 -5.82
C ILE A 90 6.46 -12.84 -6.93
N THR A 91 6.82 -12.27 -8.08
CA THR A 91 7.24 -13.06 -9.23
C THR A 91 8.60 -13.71 -9.08
N ASN A 92 9.43 -13.21 -8.17
CA ASN A 92 10.77 -13.74 -7.93
C ASN A 92 10.83 -14.85 -6.88
N LYS A 93 9.71 -15.36 -6.48
CA LYS A 93 9.66 -16.47 -5.52
C LYS A 93 9.63 -17.82 -6.21
#